data_42553707df42fa8d37a247d8d5c98293
#
_entry.id   42553707df42fa8d37a247d8d5c98293
#
_cell.length_a   1.000
_cell.length_b   1.000
_cell.length_c   1.000
_cell.angle_alpha   90.00
_cell.angle_beta   90.00
_cell.angle_gamma   90.00
#
_symmetry.space_group_name_H-M   'P 1'
#
loop_
_entity.id
_entity.type
_entity.pdbx_description
1 polymer ?
#
loop_
_entity_poly.entity_id
_entity_poly.type
_entity_poly.pdbx_seq_one_letter_code
_entity_poly.pdbx_strand_id
1 'polypeptide(L)'
;MLRENCFILPGNKVFIDKILPSIDRPLHQNEAFPMEYFVTLHKLVSTPGTTYPAYTPNHLGARIPLKHTRLNIPQWRYHLLGYEGRDIVQFLEFGFPIGVLREKVPDLSSSLQNHGSAYQYYTFLDKFLLTGLDKCELTGPFKSPPFGGIHVSPLMTAVKKPSGRRSVFDATFGDMSLNDCTPQDTYMDQPFSYDFPKIEDFKRFVLTCGKGSYLWKRDLSRYYLQLPVDPVEYHLLCFVWRLSLFFFCSLMFGLRHAGLQGQRVTTAVTWVHQRLGLETDSQTLFNSLNYSDDIGGCESTLTRATESFDVLGSLLRDLGLDESSSKAHPPSTSMPYLGIEFNTVTMCMSIPADKLTEVQEEVSLWMKKSMASKRSLQQLLGKLFWVSRCVRFSRAFMGRLLTQLQHMHTMPDNKKMKLSTGCRQDIAWWNRYLRRFNGTEILYPTDPLMLTLTQLLDTSAKVNCGDAQPQGGGAYYGSEYWSRKFPDWLLDENIPIHVKEFWVVLVSAWLWGHLWKGSMVYVFCDNKAVVEVLDKEKPKDTRMQELLREYLYIVCTRGFTPIFRLVGTKENEVADFISRNHDQHQIAAYFMSRGLPMRTYTPAPDHLFSLQSNW
;
A
#
# COMPACT_ATOMS: atom_id res chain seq x y z
N MET A 1 4.66 -40.53 21.73
CA MET A 1 5.80 -39.63 21.57
C MET A 1 5.58 -38.92 20.23
N LEU A 2 5.15 -37.69 20.27
CA LEU A 2 5.20 -36.79 19.13
C LEU A 2 6.67 -36.67 18.79
N ARG A 3 7.15 -37.66 18.07
CA ARG A 3 8.55 -37.75 17.77
C ARG A 3 8.86 -36.54 16.95
N GLU A 4 9.49 -35.60 17.63
CA GLU A 4 10.29 -34.66 16.94
C GLU A 4 9.55 -33.52 16.24
N ASN A 5 8.45 -33.01 16.86
CA ASN A 5 7.83 -31.72 16.53
C ASN A 5 7.43 -31.50 15.05
N CYS A 6 7.64 -32.46 14.20
CA CYS A 6 7.17 -32.51 12.84
C CYS A 6 6.76 -33.95 12.56
N PHE A 7 5.52 -34.19 12.23
CA PHE A 7 4.96 -35.56 12.01
C PHE A 7 5.37 -36.16 10.66
N ILE A 8 6.57 -35.96 10.20
CA ILE A 8 7.09 -36.67 9.05
C ILE A 8 7.56 -38.02 9.53
N LEU A 9 6.68 -39.01 9.46
CA LEU A 9 7.08 -40.38 9.67
C LEU A 9 8.01 -40.81 8.53
N PRO A 10 9.13 -41.51 8.86
CA PRO A 10 9.92 -42.16 7.83
C PRO A 10 9.00 -43.08 7.00
N GLY A 11 8.97 -42.91 5.69
CA GLY A 11 8.09 -43.68 4.79
C GLY A 11 6.89 -42.90 4.23
N ASN A 12 6.53 -41.73 4.72
CA ASN A 12 5.47 -40.90 4.17
C ASN A 12 5.76 -40.53 2.70
N LYS A 13 7.02 -40.33 2.35
CA LYS A 13 7.44 -40.06 0.97
C LYS A 13 7.07 -41.23 0.04
N VAL A 14 7.31 -42.46 0.46
CA VAL A 14 6.96 -43.69 -0.29
C VAL A 14 5.44 -43.83 -0.42
N PHE A 15 4.69 -43.43 0.59
CA PHE A 15 3.22 -43.47 0.57
C PHE A 15 2.64 -42.40 -0.37
N ILE A 16 3.20 -41.23 -0.38
CA ILE A 16 2.84 -40.13 -1.29
C ILE A 16 3.14 -40.52 -2.73
N ASP A 17 4.31 -41.08 -3.00
CA ASP A 17 4.72 -41.60 -4.33
C ASP A 17 3.78 -42.71 -4.85
N LYS A 18 3.14 -43.46 -3.94
CA LYS A 18 2.14 -44.46 -4.31
C LYS A 18 0.72 -43.92 -4.54
N ILE A 19 0.34 -42.85 -3.86
CA ILE A 19 -1.01 -42.27 -3.97
C ILE A 19 -1.09 -41.25 -5.11
N LEU A 20 -0.08 -40.40 -5.26
CA LEU A 20 -0.11 -39.32 -6.24
C LEU A 20 0.16 -39.73 -7.70
N PRO A 21 1.04 -40.70 -8.02
CA PRO A 21 1.31 -41.09 -9.40
C PRO A 21 0.20 -41.87 -10.07
N SER A 22 -0.73 -42.49 -9.33
CA SER A 22 -1.82 -43.26 -9.90
C SER A 22 -2.90 -42.43 -10.61
N ILE A 23 -2.71 -41.09 -10.71
CA ILE A 23 -3.69 -40.18 -11.30
C ILE A 23 -3.02 -39.33 -12.38
N ASP A 24 -2.48 -40.00 -13.38
CA ASP A 24 -1.92 -39.36 -14.58
C ASP A 24 -2.99 -38.90 -15.59
N ARG A 25 -4.26 -38.93 -15.22
CA ARG A 25 -5.34 -38.45 -16.08
C ARG A 25 -5.84 -37.08 -15.57
N PRO A 26 -5.64 -36.00 -16.34
CA PRO A 26 -6.29 -34.73 -16.01
C PRO A 26 -7.81 -34.93 -16.06
N LEU A 27 -8.51 -34.60 -14.98
CA LEU A 27 -9.96 -34.46 -15.01
C LEU A 27 -10.28 -33.35 -16.02
N HIS A 28 -11.11 -33.65 -17.01
CA HIS A 28 -11.65 -32.63 -17.90
C HIS A 28 -12.42 -31.61 -17.06
N GLN A 29 -12.40 -30.31 -17.46
CA GLN A 29 -12.98 -29.18 -16.73
C GLN A 29 -14.45 -29.38 -16.29
N ASN A 30 -15.14 -30.40 -16.77
CA ASN A 30 -16.55 -30.72 -16.52
C ASN A 30 -16.78 -32.05 -15.77
N GLU A 31 -15.74 -32.77 -15.36
CA GLU A 31 -15.94 -34.01 -14.59
C GLU A 31 -16.15 -33.64 -13.11
N ALA A 32 -17.33 -33.89 -12.58
CA ALA A 32 -17.63 -33.78 -11.17
C ALA A 32 -16.84 -34.82 -10.36
N PHE A 33 -16.29 -34.46 -9.24
CA PHE A 33 -15.69 -35.41 -8.30
C PHE A 33 -16.75 -36.42 -7.85
N PRO A 34 -16.44 -37.72 -7.82
CA PRO A 34 -17.44 -38.74 -7.44
C PRO A 34 -18.01 -38.48 -6.04
N MET A 35 -19.33 -38.52 -5.88
CA MET A 35 -20.00 -38.33 -4.58
C MET A 35 -19.50 -39.31 -3.51
N GLU A 36 -19.11 -40.52 -3.91
CA GLU A 36 -18.52 -41.53 -3.03
C GLU A 36 -17.25 -41.07 -2.34
N TYR A 37 -16.51 -40.20 -2.98
CA TYR A 37 -15.32 -39.55 -2.40
C TYR A 37 -15.68 -38.76 -1.14
N PHE A 38 -16.74 -38.00 -1.16
CA PHE A 38 -17.16 -37.15 -0.02
C PHE A 38 -17.72 -38.00 1.14
N VAL A 39 -18.45 -39.05 0.84
CA VAL A 39 -18.94 -39.99 1.86
C VAL A 39 -17.77 -40.67 2.58
N THR A 40 -16.73 -41.05 1.85
CA THR A 40 -15.54 -41.67 2.42
C THR A 40 -14.74 -40.66 3.26
N LEU A 41 -14.66 -39.41 2.83
CA LEU A 41 -14.02 -38.33 3.61
C LEU A 41 -14.74 -38.11 4.94
N HIS A 42 -16.07 -38.05 4.92
CA HIS A 42 -16.86 -37.88 6.15
C HIS A 42 -16.59 -39.03 7.14
N LYS A 43 -16.59 -40.28 6.67
CA LYS A 43 -16.25 -41.45 7.50
C LYS A 43 -14.81 -41.37 8.05
N LEU A 44 -13.85 -40.93 7.23
CA LEU A 44 -12.46 -40.81 7.64
C LEU A 44 -12.28 -39.85 8.82
N VAL A 45 -12.94 -38.68 8.76
CA VAL A 45 -12.84 -37.65 9.82
C VAL A 45 -13.68 -38.02 11.05
N SER A 46 -14.82 -38.70 10.84
CA SER A 46 -15.73 -39.10 11.92
C SER A 46 -15.28 -40.37 12.68
N THR A 47 -14.35 -41.13 12.12
CA THR A 47 -13.88 -42.38 12.76
C THR A 47 -12.73 -42.06 13.71
N PRO A 48 -12.87 -42.29 15.04
CA PRO A 48 -11.77 -42.14 15.97
C PRO A 48 -10.61 -43.05 15.60
N GLY A 49 -9.48 -42.47 15.30
CA GLY A 49 -8.24 -43.21 15.11
C GLY A 49 -7.44 -43.30 16.41
N THR A 50 -6.22 -43.79 16.33
CA THR A 50 -5.26 -43.72 17.43
C THR A 50 -4.91 -42.23 17.61
N THR A 51 -5.59 -41.55 18.53
CA THR A 51 -5.38 -40.14 18.81
C THR A 51 -4.20 -39.98 19.72
N TYR A 52 -3.22 -39.17 19.34
CA TYR A 52 -2.22 -38.68 20.29
C TYR A 52 -2.87 -37.54 21.07
N PRO A 53 -2.61 -37.46 22.41
CA PRO A 53 -3.06 -36.31 23.15
C PRO A 53 -2.49 -35.04 22.51
N ALA A 54 -3.31 -33.99 22.46
CA ALA A 54 -2.82 -32.68 22.04
C ALA A 54 -1.53 -32.38 22.80
N TYR A 55 -0.51 -31.91 22.11
CA TYR A 55 0.75 -31.56 22.74
C TYR A 55 0.49 -30.57 23.88
N THR A 56 0.68 -31.02 25.12
CA THR A 56 0.68 -30.12 26.27
C THR A 56 2.14 -29.80 26.62
N PRO A 57 2.48 -28.51 26.84
CA PRO A 57 3.74 -28.17 27.43
C PRO A 57 3.92 -29.00 28.70
N ASN A 58 5.15 -29.42 29.02
CA ASN A 58 5.37 -30.10 30.28
C ASN A 58 4.89 -29.20 31.44
N HIS A 59 4.61 -29.78 32.59
CA HIS A 59 4.06 -29.08 33.77
C HIS A 59 4.94 -27.94 34.31
N LEU A 60 6.12 -27.73 33.76
CA LEU A 60 7.02 -26.62 34.06
C LEU A 60 6.90 -25.48 33.03
N GLY A 61 6.01 -25.60 32.03
CA GLY A 61 5.87 -24.61 30.95
C GLY A 61 7.04 -24.61 29.96
N ALA A 62 7.96 -25.59 30.07
CA ALA A 62 9.07 -25.68 29.12
C ALA A 62 8.58 -26.12 27.75
N ARG A 63 8.86 -25.34 26.72
CA ARG A 63 8.61 -25.68 25.33
C ARG A 63 9.75 -26.51 24.78
N ILE A 64 9.44 -27.42 23.87
CA ILE A 64 10.43 -28.22 23.17
C ILE A 64 10.78 -27.50 21.87
N PRO A 65 12.06 -27.18 21.58
CA PRO A 65 12.48 -26.57 20.35
C PRO A 65 12.10 -27.42 19.14
N LEU A 66 11.73 -26.78 18.05
CA LEU A 66 11.41 -27.42 16.78
C LEU A 66 12.69 -27.98 16.15
N LYS A 67 12.78 -29.28 16.00
CA LYS A 67 13.99 -29.95 15.48
C LYS A 67 14.11 -29.90 13.94
N HIS A 68 13.02 -29.69 13.25
CA HIS A 68 12.95 -29.75 11.77
C HIS A 68 12.62 -28.40 11.12
N THR A 69 12.93 -27.30 11.79
CA THR A 69 12.91 -25.99 11.17
C THR A 69 14.18 -25.78 10.34
N ARG A 70 14.05 -25.13 9.19
CA ARG A 70 15.21 -24.67 8.39
C ARG A 70 15.87 -23.43 8.98
N LEU A 71 15.20 -22.78 9.93
CA LEU A 71 15.66 -21.56 10.55
C LEU A 71 16.87 -21.83 11.45
N ASN A 72 17.89 -21.03 11.33
CA ASN A 72 19.11 -21.13 12.12
C ASN A 72 18.95 -20.33 13.42
N ILE A 73 18.32 -20.94 14.42
CA ILE A 73 17.99 -20.29 15.69
C ILE A 73 19.21 -19.67 16.40
N PRO A 74 20.39 -20.32 16.44
CA PRO A 74 21.59 -19.70 16.98
C PRO A 74 21.95 -18.36 16.33
N GLN A 75 21.85 -18.26 15.00
CA GLN A 75 22.11 -17.02 14.27
C GLN A 75 21.03 -15.97 14.53
N TRP A 76 19.77 -16.37 14.63
CA TRP A 76 18.69 -15.47 15.04
C TRP A 76 18.95 -14.86 16.41
N ARG A 77 19.36 -15.67 17.39
CA ARG A 77 19.71 -15.19 18.74
C ARG A 77 20.88 -14.22 18.72
N TYR A 78 21.91 -14.52 17.94
CA TYR A 78 23.10 -13.68 17.81
C TYR A 78 22.74 -12.31 17.20
N HIS A 79 22.08 -12.30 16.06
CA HIS A 79 21.78 -11.08 15.34
C HIS A 79 20.72 -10.19 16.01
N LEU A 80 19.81 -10.76 16.78
CA LEU A 80 18.77 -10.02 17.50
C LEU A 80 19.16 -9.59 18.91
N LEU A 81 20.44 -9.66 19.26
CA LEU A 81 20.93 -9.07 20.52
C LEU A 81 20.62 -7.56 20.52
N GLY A 82 19.86 -7.12 21.54
CA GLY A 82 19.42 -5.72 21.65
C GLY A 82 18.18 -5.34 20.84
N TYR A 83 17.57 -6.26 20.09
CA TYR A 83 16.27 -6.03 19.46
C TYR A 83 15.14 -6.08 20.50
N GLU A 84 14.20 -5.13 20.42
CA GLU A 84 13.13 -5.02 21.43
C GLU A 84 12.11 -6.16 21.36
N GLY A 85 11.83 -6.70 20.16
CA GLY A 85 10.89 -7.81 19.94
C GLY A 85 11.48 -9.18 20.31
N ARG A 86 11.89 -9.38 21.55
CA ARG A 86 12.57 -10.60 22.03
C ARG A 86 11.75 -11.89 21.88
N ASP A 87 10.44 -11.80 21.87
CA ASP A 87 9.51 -12.90 21.67
C ASP A 87 9.62 -13.53 20.26
N ILE A 88 10.10 -12.80 19.26
CA ILE A 88 10.27 -13.31 17.88
C ILE A 88 11.20 -14.53 17.87
N VAL A 89 12.34 -14.47 18.56
CA VAL A 89 13.28 -15.61 18.62
C VAL A 89 12.62 -16.83 19.26
N GLN A 90 11.83 -16.62 20.31
CA GLN A 90 11.08 -17.70 20.95
C GLN A 90 10.06 -18.32 19.99
N PHE A 91 9.34 -17.49 19.24
CA PHE A 91 8.37 -17.98 18.26
C PHE A 91 9.04 -18.70 17.06
N LEU A 92 10.21 -18.26 16.63
CA LEU A 92 10.97 -18.96 15.61
C LEU A 92 11.49 -20.32 16.09
N GLU A 93 11.84 -20.42 17.36
CA GLU A 93 12.37 -21.66 17.97
C GLU A 93 11.28 -22.65 18.36
N PHE A 94 10.15 -22.17 18.90
CA PHE A 94 9.10 -23.01 19.48
C PHE A 94 7.79 -23.01 18.67
N GLY A 95 7.70 -22.21 17.62
CA GLY A 95 6.52 -22.00 16.79
C GLY A 95 5.70 -20.79 17.23
N PHE A 96 5.09 -20.13 16.24
CA PHE A 96 4.18 -19.00 16.42
C PHE A 96 2.81 -19.48 16.86
N PRO A 97 2.25 -18.97 17.97
CA PRO A 97 0.83 -19.13 18.24
C PRO A 97 -0.01 -18.48 17.13
N ILE A 98 -1.08 -19.15 16.69
CA ILE A 98 -1.98 -18.58 15.67
C ILE A 98 -2.96 -17.56 16.27
N GLY A 99 -3.01 -17.46 17.61
CA GLY A 99 -3.79 -16.47 18.33
C GLY A 99 -5.29 -16.78 18.42
N VAL A 100 -5.66 -18.03 18.32
CA VAL A 100 -7.04 -18.50 18.42
C VAL A 100 -7.45 -18.67 19.88
N LEU A 101 -8.65 -18.25 20.23
CA LEU A 101 -9.30 -18.55 21.52
C LEU A 101 -9.83 -19.98 21.46
N ARG A 102 -9.08 -20.92 22.01
CA ARG A 102 -9.31 -22.36 21.87
C ARG A 102 -10.66 -22.82 22.40
N GLU A 103 -11.15 -22.19 23.46
CA GLU A 103 -12.47 -22.47 24.05
C GLU A 103 -13.64 -22.14 23.12
N LYS A 104 -13.41 -21.36 22.07
CA LYS A 104 -14.42 -20.97 21.07
C LYS A 104 -14.39 -21.84 19.83
N VAL A 105 -13.33 -22.63 19.63
CA VAL A 105 -13.22 -23.47 18.43
C VAL A 105 -14.02 -24.75 18.61
N PRO A 106 -15.00 -25.04 17.74
CA PRO A 106 -15.75 -26.29 17.79
C PRO A 106 -14.85 -27.49 17.45
N ASP A 107 -15.07 -28.62 18.08
CA ASP A 107 -14.31 -29.87 17.92
C ASP A 107 -14.32 -30.44 16.50
N LEU A 108 -15.27 -30.05 15.67
CA LEU A 108 -15.38 -30.42 14.26
C LEU A 108 -15.90 -29.25 13.44
N SER A 109 -15.15 -28.82 12.44
CA SER A 109 -15.71 -27.93 11.45
C SER A 109 -16.58 -28.67 10.45
N SER A 110 -17.59 -27.97 9.95
CA SER A 110 -18.69 -28.53 9.19
C SER A 110 -18.36 -28.91 7.73
N SER A 111 -17.15 -28.65 7.22
CA SER A 111 -16.86 -28.91 5.81
C SER A 111 -15.61 -29.74 5.58
N LEU A 112 -15.86 -30.93 5.05
CA LEU A 112 -14.80 -31.83 4.54
C LEU A 112 -14.51 -31.61 3.05
N GLN A 113 -15.22 -30.67 2.40
CA GLN A 113 -15.07 -30.34 0.99
C GLN A 113 -14.22 -29.10 0.81
N ASN A 114 -13.27 -29.19 -0.09
CA ASN A 114 -12.52 -28.03 -0.53
C ASN A 114 -13.34 -27.21 -1.54
N HIS A 115 -12.94 -25.97 -1.78
CA HIS A 115 -13.56 -25.15 -2.81
C HIS A 115 -13.35 -25.72 -4.22
N GLY A 116 -14.28 -25.48 -5.14
CA GLY A 116 -14.20 -25.95 -6.52
C GLY A 116 -12.88 -25.61 -7.23
N SER A 117 -12.29 -24.45 -6.90
CA SER A 117 -10.98 -24.06 -7.44
C SER A 117 -9.82 -24.97 -7.00
N ALA A 118 -9.94 -25.64 -5.85
CA ALA A 118 -8.96 -26.62 -5.39
C ALA A 118 -8.96 -27.85 -6.31
N TYR A 119 -10.15 -28.36 -6.64
CA TYR A 119 -10.33 -29.51 -7.52
C TYR A 119 -10.01 -29.18 -8.97
N GLN A 120 -10.40 -28.01 -9.44
CA GLN A 120 -10.09 -27.54 -10.79
C GLN A 120 -8.58 -27.48 -11.07
N TYR A 121 -7.78 -27.17 -10.04
CA TYR A 121 -6.33 -27.03 -10.15
C TYR A 121 -5.57 -28.02 -9.26
N TYR A 122 -6.05 -29.27 -9.25
CA TYR A 122 -5.53 -30.33 -8.39
C TYR A 122 -4.04 -30.61 -8.60
N THR A 123 -3.53 -30.57 -9.82
CA THR A 123 -2.11 -30.78 -10.11
C THR A 123 -1.21 -29.72 -9.45
N PHE A 124 -1.69 -28.50 -9.39
CA PHE A 124 -1.01 -27.43 -8.65
C PHE A 124 -0.97 -27.73 -7.14
N LEU A 125 -2.10 -28.18 -6.57
CA LEU A 125 -2.16 -28.52 -5.15
C LEU A 125 -1.33 -29.76 -4.82
N ASP A 126 -1.33 -30.78 -5.66
CA ASP A 126 -0.46 -31.94 -5.47
C ASP A 126 1.01 -31.55 -5.38
N LYS A 127 1.47 -30.72 -6.32
CA LYS A 127 2.84 -30.18 -6.30
C LYS A 127 3.11 -29.31 -5.08
N PHE A 128 2.12 -28.48 -4.68
CA PHE A 128 2.23 -27.65 -3.48
C PHE A 128 2.40 -28.51 -2.22
N LEU A 129 1.59 -29.57 -2.07
CA LEU A 129 1.64 -30.49 -0.93
C LEU A 129 2.96 -31.27 -0.89
N LEU A 130 3.41 -31.83 -2.01
CA LEU A 130 4.71 -32.52 -2.09
C LEU A 130 5.85 -31.61 -1.66
N THR A 131 5.87 -30.38 -2.17
CA THR A 131 6.88 -29.38 -1.78
C THR A 131 6.79 -29.05 -0.29
N GLY A 132 5.57 -28.89 0.24
CA GLY A 132 5.37 -28.57 1.64
C GLY A 132 5.78 -29.68 2.59
N LEU A 133 5.54 -30.96 2.21
CA LEU A 133 6.02 -32.12 2.96
C LEU A 133 7.54 -32.22 2.96
N ASP A 134 8.17 -32.01 1.80
CA ASP A 134 9.64 -32.02 1.68
C ASP A 134 10.30 -30.90 2.51
N LYS A 135 9.62 -29.75 2.59
CA LYS A 135 10.08 -28.59 3.36
C LYS A 135 9.64 -28.56 4.82
N CYS A 136 8.96 -29.57 5.32
CA CYS A 136 8.40 -29.62 6.67
C CYS A 136 7.39 -28.49 6.98
N GLU A 137 6.77 -27.91 5.97
CA GLU A 137 5.75 -26.86 6.10
C GLU A 137 4.40 -27.44 6.51
N LEU A 138 4.18 -28.72 6.23
CA LEU A 138 2.99 -29.47 6.56
C LEU A 138 3.35 -30.95 6.85
N THR A 139 2.42 -31.67 7.49
CA THR A 139 2.56 -33.09 7.81
C THR A 139 1.35 -33.87 7.33
N GLY A 140 1.54 -35.17 7.06
CA GLY A 140 0.57 -36.12 6.50
C GLY A 140 1.23 -36.99 5.43
N PRO A 141 0.45 -37.79 4.69
CA PRO A 141 -0.99 -38.03 4.81
C PRO A 141 -1.33 -38.95 6.00
N PHE A 142 -2.41 -38.65 6.69
CA PHE A 142 -2.97 -39.52 7.74
C PHE A 142 -4.30 -40.12 7.30
N LYS A 143 -4.53 -41.41 7.62
CA LYS A 143 -5.79 -42.09 7.33
C LYS A 143 -6.84 -41.91 8.42
N SER A 144 -6.40 -41.55 9.61
CA SER A 144 -7.24 -41.22 10.76
C SER A 144 -6.63 -40.03 11.51
N PRO A 145 -7.44 -39.26 12.25
CA PRO A 145 -6.93 -38.11 13.01
C PRO A 145 -5.80 -38.51 13.95
N PRO A 146 -4.60 -37.90 13.84
CA PRO A 146 -3.51 -38.17 14.79
C PRO A 146 -3.66 -37.40 16.10
N PHE A 147 -4.65 -36.49 16.18
CA PHE A 147 -4.97 -35.65 17.33
C PHE A 147 -6.40 -35.84 17.78
N GLY A 148 -6.70 -35.59 19.05
CA GLY A 148 -8.07 -35.39 19.54
C GLY A 148 -8.54 -33.96 19.18
N GLY A 149 -9.82 -33.83 18.79
CA GLY A 149 -10.42 -32.52 18.55
C GLY A 149 -9.78 -31.74 17.39
N ILE A 150 -9.84 -32.28 16.17
CA ILE A 150 -9.32 -31.60 15.00
C ILE A 150 -10.30 -30.57 14.44
N HIS A 151 -9.81 -29.43 13.96
CA HIS A 151 -10.58 -28.46 13.18
C HIS A 151 -10.17 -28.54 11.70
N VAL A 152 -11.14 -28.73 10.80
CA VAL A 152 -10.90 -28.91 9.35
C VAL A 152 -11.37 -27.67 8.61
N SER A 153 -10.47 -27.02 7.87
CA SER A 153 -10.79 -25.91 6.98
C SER A 153 -10.53 -26.28 5.51
N PRO A 154 -11.33 -25.78 4.56
CA PRO A 154 -11.15 -26.11 3.15
C PRO A 154 -9.96 -25.39 2.53
N LEU A 155 -9.37 -26.04 1.53
CA LEU A 155 -8.40 -25.40 0.63
C LEU A 155 -9.09 -24.75 -0.55
N MET A 156 -8.51 -23.67 -1.02
CA MET A 156 -8.82 -23.03 -2.30
C MET A 156 -7.55 -22.62 -3.04
N THR A 157 -7.69 -22.35 -4.32
CA THR A 157 -6.62 -21.73 -5.10
C THR A 157 -7.03 -20.35 -5.56
N ALA A 158 -6.14 -19.37 -5.38
CA ALA A 158 -6.31 -18.01 -5.87
C ALA A 158 -5.35 -17.71 -7.03
N VAL A 159 -5.75 -16.83 -7.94
CA VAL A 159 -4.91 -16.39 -9.05
C VAL A 159 -3.76 -15.55 -8.51
N LYS A 160 -2.55 -15.85 -8.95
CA LYS A 160 -1.35 -15.05 -8.71
C LYS A 160 -0.95 -14.40 -10.03
N LYS A 161 -1.10 -13.09 -10.14
CA LYS A 161 -0.69 -12.35 -11.35
C LYS A 161 0.86 -12.28 -11.46
N PRO A 162 1.43 -12.25 -12.66
CA PRO A 162 0.81 -12.24 -14.00
C PRO A 162 0.31 -13.61 -14.45
N SER A 163 0.93 -14.71 -14.02
CA SER A 163 0.52 -16.07 -14.35
C SER A 163 0.87 -17.00 -13.18
N GLY A 164 -0.09 -17.76 -12.71
CA GLY A 164 0.14 -18.71 -11.62
C GLY A 164 -0.98 -18.73 -10.61
N ARG A 165 -0.81 -19.59 -9.61
CA ARG A 165 -1.75 -19.76 -8.51
C ARG A 165 -1.05 -19.78 -7.17
N ARG A 166 -1.80 -19.54 -6.12
CA ARG A 166 -1.41 -19.78 -4.73
C ARG A 166 -2.46 -20.66 -4.06
N SER A 167 -2.01 -21.54 -3.17
CA SER A 167 -2.89 -22.23 -2.25
C SER A 167 -3.28 -21.30 -1.13
N VAL A 168 -4.54 -21.35 -0.73
CA VAL A 168 -5.09 -20.59 0.40
C VAL A 168 -5.87 -21.57 1.26
N PHE A 169 -5.61 -21.53 2.56
CA PHE A 169 -6.37 -22.21 3.59
C PHE A 169 -7.51 -21.29 4.01
N ASP A 170 -8.76 -21.71 3.80
CA ASP A 170 -9.90 -20.86 4.11
C ASP A 170 -10.29 -20.95 5.58
N ALA A 171 -9.55 -20.24 6.41
CA ALA A 171 -9.81 -20.13 7.83
C ALA A 171 -11.03 -19.25 8.18
N THR A 172 -11.80 -18.78 7.17
CA THR A 172 -13.05 -18.01 7.34
C THR A 172 -14.28 -18.81 6.94
N PHE A 173 -14.13 -20.08 6.58
CA PHE A 173 -15.21 -20.91 6.09
C PHE A 173 -16.12 -21.41 7.20
N GLY A 174 -17.42 -21.24 7.01
CA GLY A 174 -18.48 -21.75 7.92
C GLY A 174 -18.73 -20.86 9.13
N ASP A 175 -19.75 -21.24 9.88
CA ASP A 175 -20.06 -20.59 11.15
C ASP A 175 -19.03 -21.03 12.22
N MET A 176 -18.58 -20.11 13.05
CA MET A 176 -17.52 -20.36 14.04
C MET A 176 -16.20 -20.81 13.38
N SER A 177 -15.82 -20.13 12.30
CA SER A 177 -14.57 -20.37 11.61
C SER A 177 -13.35 -20.08 12.50
N LEU A 178 -12.20 -20.59 12.12
CA LEU A 178 -10.94 -20.37 12.87
C LEU A 178 -10.64 -18.88 13.04
N ASN A 179 -10.89 -18.07 12.00
CA ASN A 179 -10.72 -16.63 12.07
C ASN A 179 -11.79 -15.92 12.91
N ASP A 180 -13.02 -16.47 13.04
CA ASP A 180 -14.05 -15.93 13.94
C ASP A 180 -13.68 -16.16 15.40
N CYS A 181 -12.98 -17.25 15.68
CA CYS A 181 -12.42 -17.57 16.99
C CYS A 181 -11.11 -16.83 17.30
N THR A 182 -10.61 -16.02 16.36
CA THR A 182 -9.36 -15.26 16.50
C THR A 182 -9.68 -13.77 16.70
N PRO A 183 -9.23 -13.15 17.80
CA PRO A 183 -9.46 -11.73 18.05
C PRO A 183 -8.97 -10.86 16.88
N GLN A 184 -9.67 -9.77 16.62
CA GLN A 184 -9.37 -8.89 15.49
C GLN A 184 -8.30 -7.85 15.81
N ASP A 185 -8.34 -7.33 17.05
CA ASP A 185 -7.56 -6.17 17.48
C ASP A 185 -6.49 -6.53 18.52
N THR A 186 -6.44 -7.80 18.95
CA THR A 186 -5.47 -8.28 19.93
C THR A 186 -4.79 -9.56 19.44
N TYR A 187 -3.53 -9.72 19.83
CA TYR A 187 -2.76 -10.94 19.64
C TYR A 187 -2.14 -11.32 20.98
N MET A 188 -2.46 -12.52 21.50
CA MET A 188 -2.05 -12.98 22.84
C MET A 188 -2.39 -11.93 23.92
N ASP A 189 -3.64 -11.46 23.91
CA ASP A 189 -4.20 -10.45 24.82
C ASP A 189 -3.52 -9.08 24.79
N GLN A 190 -2.61 -8.85 23.84
CA GLN A 190 -1.99 -7.56 23.63
C GLN A 190 -2.58 -6.87 22.39
N PRO A 191 -2.97 -5.59 22.49
CA PRO A 191 -3.40 -4.84 21.33
C PRO A 191 -2.26 -4.70 20.32
N PHE A 192 -2.59 -4.77 19.05
CA PHE A 192 -1.62 -4.57 17.97
C PHE A 192 -2.20 -3.72 16.85
N SER A 193 -1.31 -3.13 16.06
CA SER A 193 -1.63 -2.50 14.78
C SER A 193 -0.69 -3.02 13.70
N TYR A 194 -1.19 -3.07 12.46
CA TYR A 194 -0.32 -3.35 11.32
C TYR A 194 0.45 -2.09 10.95
N ASP A 195 1.74 -2.12 11.15
CA ASP A 195 2.65 -1.06 10.72
C ASP A 195 3.45 -1.53 9.49
N PHE A 196 2.87 -1.28 8.33
CA PHE A 196 3.54 -1.51 7.06
C PHE A 196 4.17 -0.22 6.56
N PRO A 197 5.45 -0.24 6.17
CA PRO A 197 6.06 0.89 5.49
C PRO A 197 5.24 1.31 4.27
N LYS A 198 5.11 2.60 4.08
CA LYS A 198 4.36 3.18 2.97
C LYS A 198 5.31 3.47 1.80
N ILE A 199 4.75 3.69 0.63
CA ILE A 199 5.52 4.09 -0.54
C ILE A 199 6.28 5.41 -0.30
N GLU A 200 5.74 6.28 0.57
CA GLU A 200 6.34 7.53 1.00
C GLU A 200 7.65 7.33 1.78
N ASP A 201 7.78 6.21 2.51
CA ASP A 201 9.02 5.90 3.24
C ASP A 201 10.14 5.51 2.26
N PHE A 202 9.82 4.73 1.24
CA PHE A 202 10.76 4.42 0.17
C PHE A 202 11.10 5.66 -0.67
N LYS A 203 10.11 6.49 -0.98
CA LYS A 203 10.31 7.79 -1.64
C LYS A 203 11.28 8.68 -0.86
N ARG A 204 11.20 8.66 0.50
CA ARG A 204 12.13 9.41 1.35
C ARG A 204 13.57 8.92 1.18
N PHE A 205 13.81 7.61 1.13
CA PHE A 205 15.14 7.08 0.84
C PHE A 205 15.68 7.58 -0.50
N VAL A 206 14.88 7.50 -1.57
CA VAL A 206 15.27 7.99 -2.90
C VAL A 206 15.62 9.48 -2.86
N LEU A 207 14.84 10.29 -2.15
CA LEU A 207 15.09 11.73 -2.02
C LEU A 207 16.35 12.02 -1.19
N THR A 208 16.60 11.25 -0.13
CA THR A 208 17.79 11.41 0.72
C THR A 208 19.06 10.97 0.00
N CYS A 209 19.02 9.84 -0.70
CA CYS A 209 20.17 9.34 -1.49
C CYS A 209 20.43 10.18 -2.75
N GLY A 210 19.40 10.88 -3.24
CA GLY A 210 19.51 11.85 -4.32
C GLY A 210 19.50 11.25 -5.73
N LYS A 211 19.72 12.14 -6.70
CA LYS A 211 19.69 11.80 -8.13
C LYS A 211 20.82 10.82 -8.50
N GLY A 212 20.44 9.77 -9.24
CA GLY A 212 21.39 8.74 -9.68
C GLY A 212 21.69 7.68 -8.62
N SER A 213 20.98 7.67 -7.48
CA SER A 213 21.09 6.63 -6.47
C SER A 213 20.66 5.25 -7.00
N TYR A 214 21.07 4.20 -6.31
CA TYR A 214 20.85 2.81 -6.72
C TYR A 214 19.84 2.13 -5.83
N LEU A 215 18.84 1.54 -6.47
CA LEU A 215 17.72 0.84 -5.86
C LEU A 215 17.94 -0.65 -5.98
N TRP A 216 17.57 -1.42 -4.97
CA TRP A 216 17.63 -2.86 -4.98
C TRP A 216 16.48 -3.48 -4.18
N LYS A 217 16.15 -4.77 -4.43
CA LYS A 217 15.22 -5.53 -3.61
C LYS A 217 15.49 -7.02 -3.62
N ARG A 218 15.07 -7.71 -2.55
CA ARG A 218 14.97 -9.16 -2.41
C ARG A 218 13.58 -9.56 -1.93
N ASP A 219 13.13 -10.75 -2.27
CA ASP A 219 11.78 -11.28 -2.00
C ASP A 219 11.91 -12.65 -1.33
N LEU A 220 11.17 -12.88 -0.25
CA LEU A 220 11.19 -14.18 0.43
C LEU A 220 10.29 -15.17 -0.30
N SER A 221 10.81 -16.37 -0.53
CA SER A 221 10.08 -17.47 -1.16
C SER A 221 9.11 -18.10 -0.15
N ARG A 222 7.87 -18.39 -0.55
CA ARG A 222 6.90 -19.11 0.30
C ARG A 222 6.75 -18.50 1.70
N TYR A 223 6.82 -17.21 1.80
CA TYR A 223 7.00 -16.35 2.97
C TYR A 223 6.46 -16.90 4.30
N TYR A 224 5.12 -17.01 4.44
CA TYR A 224 4.53 -17.48 5.69
C TYR A 224 4.88 -18.94 6.01
N LEU A 225 5.04 -19.77 4.98
CA LEU A 225 5.31 -21.20 5.13
C LEU A 225 6.71 -21.50 5.69
N GLN A 226 7.59 -20.51 5.77
CA GLN A 226 8.88 -20.63 6.42
C GLN A 226 8.80 -20.41 7.95
N LEU A 227 7.68 -19.85 8.43
CA LEU A 227 7.48 -19.51 9.83
C LEU A 227 6.69 -20.63 10.52
N PRO A 228 7.29 -21.33 11.50
CA PRO A 228 6.66 -22.48 12.14
C PRO A 228 5.49 -22.05 13.03
N VAL A 229 4.48 -22.90 13.13
CA VAL A 229 3.37 -22.75 14.08
C VAL A 229 3.70 -23.54 15.35
N ASP A 230 3.20 -23.10 16.50
CA ASP A 230 3.29 -23.83 17.75
C ASP A 230 2.65 -25.24 17.59
N PRO A 231 3.38 -26.33 17.84
CA PRO A 231 2.87 -27.70 17.68
C PRO A 231 1.59 -28.00 18.43
N VAL A 232 1.33 -27.28 19.51
CA VAL A 232 0.07 -27.36 20.28
C VAL A 232 -1.16 -27.04 19.43
N GLU A 233 -1.00 -26.28 18.35
CA GLU A 233 -2.08 -25.78 17.50
C GLU A 233 -2.20 -26.51 16.15
N TYR A 234 -1.34 -27.50 15.87
CA TYR A 234 -1.41 -28.25 14.61
C TYR A 234 -2.78 -28.88 14.34
N HIS A 235 -3.46 -29.37 15.40
CA HIS A 235 -4.78 -29.97 15.31
C HIS A 235 -5.86 -29.01 14.74
N LEU A 236 -5.65 -27.69 14.84
CA LEU A 236 -6.53 -26.65 14.33
C LEU A 236 -6.31 -26.35 12.83
N LEU A 237 -5.21 -26.83 12.26
CA LEU A 237 -4.77 -26.47 10.90
C LEU A 237 -4.92 -27.63 9.93
N CYS A 238 -5.98 -28.43 10.13
CA CYS A 238 -6.29 -29.59 9.32
C CYS A 238 -7.00 -29.21 8.02
N PHE A 239 -6.64 -29.89 6.95
CA PHE A 239 -7.41 -29.94 5.71
C PHE A 239 -7.41 -31.36 5.15
N VAL A 240 -8.36 -31.64 4.27
CA VAL A 240 -8.51 -32.96 3.65
C VAL A 240 -8.13 -32.89 2.19
N TRP A 241 -7.25 -33.79 1.73
CA TRP A 241 -6.93 -33.93 0.31
C TRP A 241 -6.75 -35.40 -0.05
N ARG A 242 -7.37 -35.84 -1.15
CA ARG A 242 -7.27 -37.21 -1.65
C ARG A 242 -7.47 -38.28 -0.57
N LEU A 243 -8.59 -38.19 0.16
CA LEU A 243 -8.95 -39.15 1.22
C LEU A 243 -7.93 -39.24 2.37
N SER A 244 -7.16 -38.19 2.57
CA SER A 244 -6.16 -38.16 3.65
C SER A 244 -6.18 -36.80 4.36
N LEU A 245 -5.84 -36.82 5.63
CA LEU A 245 -5.71 -35.62 6.45
C LEU A 245 -4.27 -35.10 6.37
N PHE A 246 -4.17 -33.80 6.26
CA PHE A 246 -2.92 -33.06 6.33
C PHE A 246 -3.05 -31.93 7.31
N PHE A 247 -1.95 -31.55 7.93
CA PHE A 247 -1.90 -30.45 8.90
C PHE A 247 -0.76 -29.52 8.53
N PHE A 248 -1.03 -28.23 8.55
CA PHE A 248 0.04 -27.24 8.44
C PHE A 248 0.85 -27.18 9.73
N CYS A 249 2.17 -27.17 9.58
CA CYS A 249 3.14 -26.96 10.66
C CYS A 249 3.75 -25.55 10.62
N SER A 250 3.29 -24.73 9.68
CA SER A 250 3.75 -23.38 9.43
C SER A 250 2.58 -22.41 9.23
N LEU A 251 2.85 -21.12 9.36
CA LEU A 251 1.88 -20.10 9.03
C LEU A 251 1.51 -20.18 7.54
N MET A 252 0.29 -19.76 7.19
CA MET A 252 -0.18 -19.83 5.82
C MET A 252 -1.12 -18.68 5.45
N PHE A 253 -1.36 -18.52 4.15
CA PHE A 253 -2.39 -17.61 3.66
C PHE A 253 -3.78 -18.07 4.10
N GLY A 254 -4.50 -17.17 4.75
CA GLY A 254 -5.84 -17.38 5.28
C GLY A 254 -5.95 -17.20 6.79
N LEU A 255 -4.89 -17.42 7.54
CA LEU A 255 -4.86 -17.14 8.98
C LEU A 255 -4.83 -15.62 9.25
N ARG A 256 -5.67 -15.16 10.18
CA ARG A 256 -5.82 -13.75 10.53
C ARG A 256 -4.49 -13.08 10.89
N HIS A 257 -3.70 -13.67 11.77
CA HIS A 257 -2.46 -13.09 12.29
C HIS A 257 -1.19 -13.46 11.50
N ALA A 258 -1.29 -14.27 10.44
CA ALA A 258 -0.10 -14.62 9.65
C ALA A 258 0.61 -13.40 9.08
N GLY A 259 -0.17 -12.40 8.61
CA GLY A 259 0.37 -11.13 8.12
C GLY A 259 1.14 -10.35 9.18
N LEU A 260 0.60 -10.29 10.41
CA LEU A 260 1.26 -9.64 11.55
C LEU A 260 2.61 -10.30 11.86
N GLN A 261 2.60 -11.62 12.03
CA GLN A 261 3.81 -12.35 12.40
C GLN A 261 4.89 -12.30 11.31
N GLY A 262 4.47 -12.46 10.06
CA GLY A 262 5.40 -12.29 8.94
C GLY A 262 6.04 -10.91 8.94
N GLN A 263 5.25 -9.83 9.02
CA GLN A 263 5.77 -8.46 9.05
C GLN A 263 6.74 -8.24 10.22
N ARG A 264 6.44 -8.77 11.42
CA ARG A 264 7.34 -8.68 12.58
C ARG A 264 8.70 -9.35 12.32
N VAL A 265 8.69 -10.52 11.70
CA VAL A 265 9.93 -11.26 11.37
C VAL A 265 10.76 -10.48 10.35
N THR A 266 10.16 -10.01 9.25
CA THR A 266 10.91 -9.25 8.24
C THR A 266 11.34 -7.87 8.75
N THR A 267 10.60 -7.26 9.67
CA THR A 267 11.04 -6.04 10.36
C THR A 267 12.28 -6.31 11.21
N ALA A 268 12.33 -7.45 11.92
CA ALA A 268 13.53 -7.85 12.66
C ALA A 268 14.74 -8.10 11.73
N VAL A 269 14.52 -8.77 10.58
CA VAL A 269 15.57 -8.95 9.55
C VAL A 269 16.08 -7.61 9.05
N THR A 270 15.18 -6.69 8.72
CA THR A 270 15.53 -5.35 8.23
C THR A 270 16.30 -4.55 9.28
N TRP A 271 15.92 -4.65 10.55
CA TRP A 271 16.62 -4.01 11.65
C TRP A 271 18.08 -4.52 11.77
N VAL A 272 18.29 -5.84 11.66
CA VAL A 272 19.64 -6.41 11.62
C VAL A 272 20.40 -5.92 10.40
N HIS A 273 19.81 -6.04 9.24
CA HIS A 273 20.43 -5.63 7.98
C HIS A 273 20.90 -4.16 8.02
N GLN A 274 20.05 -3.24 8.48
CA GLN A 274 20.43 -1.83 8.62
C GLN A 274 21.70 -1.66 9.47
N ARG A 275 21.81 -2.39 10.58
CA ARG A 275 22.94 -2.29 11.52
C ARG A 275 24.22 -2.92 11.00
N LEU A 276 24.13 -3.97 10.21
CA LEU A 276 25.29 -4.53 9.55
C LEU A 276 26.01 -3.52 8.65
N GLY A 277 25.32 -2.48 8.21
CA GLY A 277 25.92 -1.34 7.54
C GLY A 277 26.96 -0.59 8.37
N LEU A 278 26.86 -0.61 9.70
CA LEU A 278 27.86 0.01 10.60
C LEU A 278 29.16 -0.79 10.69
N GLU A 279 29.12 -2.07 10.35
CA GLU A 279 30.27 -2.97 10.33
C GLU A 279 31.07 -2.88 9.03
N THR A 280 30.58 -2.12 8.05
CA THR A 280 31.23 -1.89 6.78
C THR A 280 32.20 -0.70 6.84
N ASP A 281 33.01 -0.51 5.80
CA ASP A 281 33.97 0.61 5.71
C ASP A 281 33.31 1.98 5.82
N SER A 282 32.05 2.10 5.39
CA SER A 282 31.27 3.34 5.43
C SER A 282 30.75 3.70 6.83
N GLN A 283 30.67 2.74 7.76
CA GLN A 283 30.19 2.90 9.13
C GLN A 283 28.84 3.63 9.24
N THR A 284 27.97 3.42 8.28
CA THR A 284 26.62 4.00 8.24
C THR A 284 25.57 2.91 8.11
N LEU A 285 24.37 3.17 8.62
CA LEU A 285 23.24 2.25 8.45
C LEU A 285 22.91 2.06 6.97
N PHE A 286 22.54 0.84 6.56
CA PHE A 286 21.94 0.64 5.25
C PHE A 286 20.52 1.22 5.19
N ASN A 287 20.16 1.82 4.07
CA ASN A 287 18.82 2.30 3.81
C ASN A 287 17.94 1.18 3.26
N SER A 288 17.27 0.46 4.13
CA SER A 288 16.37 -0.63 3.75
C SER A 288 15.07 -0.60 4.53
N LEU A 289 14.01 -1.13 3.94
CA LEU A 289 12.70 -1.34 4.56
C LEU A 289 12.03 -2.59 3.97
N ASN A 290 11.05 -3.12 4.70
CA ASN A 290 10.34 -4.33 4.32
C ASN A 290 8.85 -4.09 4.20
N TYR A 291 8.23 -4.67 3.19
CA TYR A 291 6.78 -4.77 3.07
C TYR A 291 6.41 -6.24 2.89
N SER A 292 5.96 -6.89 3.95
CA SER A 292 5.77 -8.35 3.98
C SER A 292 7.04 -9.09 3.54
N ASP A 293 6.97 -9.81 2.42
CA ASP A 293 8.05 -10.61 1.82
C ASP A 293 9.05 -9.80 0.98
N ASP A 294 8.70 -8.57 0.56
CA ASP A 294 9.56 -7.68 -0.21
C ASP A 294 10.46 -6.82 0.70
N ILE A 295 11.77 -6.99 0.66
CA ILE A 295 12.75 -6.12 1.34
C ILE A 295 13.48 -5.32 0.27
N GLY A 296 13.41 -4.00 0.34
CA GLY A 296 14.03 -3.10 -0.64
C GLY A 296 14.87 -2.02 0.00
N GLY A 297 15.82 -1.50 -0.75
CA GLY A 297 16.70 -0.44 -0.29
C GLY A 297 17.14 0.53 -1.37
N CYS A 298 17.78 1.62 -0.93
CA CYS A 298 18.30 2.67 -1.78
C CYS A 298 19.61 3.20 -1.20
N GLU A 299 20.66 3.25 -2.02
CA GLU A 299 21.96 3.77 -1.61
C GLU A 299 22.50 4.77 -2.63
N SER A 300 23.33 5.70 -2.20
CA SER A 300 23.83 6.79 -3.05
C SER A 300 24.85 6.34 -4.10
N THR A 301 25.56 5.24 -3.87
CA THR A 301 26.59 4.71 -4.78
C THR A 301 26.32 3.25 -5.15
N LEU A 302 26.80 2.84 -6.33
CA LEU A 302 26.67 1.45 -6.78
C LEU A 302 27.39 0.48 -5.83
N THR A 303 28.59 0.84 -5.38
CA THR A 303 29.37 0.01 -4.46
C THR A 303 28.60 -0.25 -3.18
N ARG A 304 28.06 0.80 -2.56
CA ARG A 304 27.28 0.70 -1.33
C ARG A 304 25.98 -0.10 -1.52
N ALA A 305 25.31 0.10 -2.65
CA ALA A 305 24.09 -0.64 -2.97
C ALA A 305 24.37 -2.13 -3.21
N THR A 306 25.50 -2.46 -3.86
CA THR A 306 25.91 -3.86 -4.05
C THR A 306 26.24 -4.51 -2.70
N GLU A 307 27.00 -3.84 -1.86
CA GLU A 307 27.33 -4.29 -0.52
C GLU A 307 26.05 -4.54 0.30
N SER A 308 25.14 -3.57 0.35
CA SER A 308 23.83 -3.66 1.04
C SER A 308 23.01 -4.85 0.53
N PHE A 309 22.93 -5.03 -0.78
CA PHE A 309 22.21 -6.14 -1.41
C PHE A 309 22.82 -7.50 -1.05
N ASP A 310 24.15 -7.63 -1.10
CA ASP A 310 24.86 -8.89 -0.84
C ASP A 310 24.86 -9.26 0.65
N VAL A 311 25.00 -8.27 1.53
CA VAL A 311 24.87 -8.46 2.99
C VAL A 311 23.49 -8.98 3.36
N LEU A 312 22.42 -8.43 2.77
CA LEU A 312 21.09 -8.98 3.00
C LEU A 312 20.96 -10.43 2.54
N GLY A 313 21.49 -10.76 1.34
CA GLY A 313 21.47 -12.13 0.84
C GLY A 313 22.25 -13.11 1.73
N SER A 314 23.38 -12.69 2.31
CA SER A 314 24.13 -13.47 3.27
C SER A 314 23.37 -13.65 4.57
N LEU A 315 22.80 -12.57 5.11
CA LEU A 315 21.98 -12.60 6.32
C LEU A 315 20.79 -13.56 6.18
N LEU A 316 20.07 -13.52 5.05
CA LEU A 316 18.93 -14.44 4.82
C LEU A 316 19.39 -15.91 4.85
N ARG A 317 20.52 -16.23 4.21
CA ARG A 317 21.12 -17.59 4.26
C ARG A 317 21.53 -17.99 5.68
N ASP A 318 22.18 -17.09 6.41
CA ASP A 318 22.63 -17.35 7.79
C ASP A 318 21.46 -17.58 8.73
N LEU A 319 20.36 -16.85 8.54
CA LEU A 319 19.12 -17.03 9.30
C LEU A 319 18.30 -18.25 8.87
N GLY A 320 18.63 -18.89 7.75
CA GLY A 320 17.91 -20.05 7.21
C GLY A 320 16.62 -19.66 6.47
N LEU A 321 16.53 -18.43 5.97
CA LEU A 321 15.38 -17.96 5.18
C LEU A 321 15.62 -18.18 3.68
N ASP A 322 14.65 -18.85 3.03
CA ASP A 322 14.67 -19.06 1.57
C ASP A 322 14.24 -17.78 0.84
N GLU A 323 15.04 -17.30 -0.09
CA GLU A 323 14.70 -16.19 -0.97
C GLU A 323 14.21 -16.65 -2.34
N SER A 324 13.51 -15.79 -3.04
CA SER A 324 13.09 -15.97 -4.44
C SER A 324 14.08 -15.25 -5.36
N SER A 325 15.16 -15.94 -5.75
CA SER A 325 16.20 -15.36 -6.61
C SER A 325 15.68 -14.82 -7.93
N SER A 326 14.63 -15.41 -8.48
CA SER A 326 13.99 -14.94 -9.73
C SER A 326 13.27 -13.60 -9.59
N LYS A 327 12.98 -13.14 -8.37
CA LYS A 327 12.35 -11.85 -8.08
C LYS A 327 13.32 -10.84 -7.48
N ALA A 328 14.53 -11.28 -7.13
CA ALA A 328 15.55 -10.38 -6.68
C ALA A 328 15.91 -9.37 -7.79
N HIS A 329 16.06 -8.12 -7.40
CA HIS A 329 16.44 -7.05 -8.30
C HIS A 329 17.79 -6.46 -7.82
N PRO A 330 18.88 -6.76 -8.50
CA PRO A 330 20.18 -6.21 -8.14
C PRO A 330 20.20 -4.67 -8.28
N PRO A 331 21.20 -4.00 -7.70
CA PRO A 331 21.29 -2.55 -7.73
C PRO A 331 21.17 -1.94 -9.13
N SER A 332 20.22 -1.02 -9.29
CA SER A 332 20.01 -0.28 -10.54
C SER A 332 19.38 1.08 -10.26
N THR A 333 19.42 1.98 -11.23
CA THR A 333 18.82 3.32 -11.13
C THR A 333 17.32 3.34 -11.44
N SER A 334 16.75 2.19 -11.84
CA SER A 334 15.30 2.04 -12.07
C SER A 334 14.84 0.69 -11.53
N MET A 335 13.75 0.69 -10.73
CA MET A 335 13.24 -0.53 -10.10
C MET A 335 11.77 -0.42 -9.78
N PRO A 336 10.96 -1.48 -10.04
CA PRO A 336 9.61 -1.56 -9.53
C PRO A 336 9.59 -1.91 -8.03
N TYR A 337 8.96 -1.07 -7.22
CA TYR A 337 8.71 -1.31 -5.81
C TYR A 337 7.25 -1.07 -5.45
N LEU A 338 6.60 -2.04 -4.81
CA LEU A 338 5.17 -2.01 -4.48
C LEU A 338 4.25 -1.67 -5.67
N GLY A 339 4.64 -2.12 -6.87
CA GLY A 339 3.88 -1.91 -8.10
C GLY A 339 4.06 -0.54 -8.75
N ILE A 340 5.00 0.27 -8.28
CA ILE A 340 5.37 1.59 -8.83
C ILE A 340 6.81 1.52 -9.29
N GLU A 341 7.09 2.02 -10.48
CA GLU A 341 8.43 2.15 -11.02
C GLU A 341 9.10 3.41 -10.48
N PHE A 342 10.26 3.26 -9.86
CA PHE A 342 11.11 4.38 -9.44
C PHE A 342 12.27 4.53 -10.40
N ASN A 343 12.58 5.76 -10.81
CA ASN A 343 13.74 6.09 -11.64
C ASN A 343 14.49 7.26 -11.00
N THR A 344 15.68 6.97 -10.50
CA THR A 344 16.51 7.94 -9.77
C THR A 344 17.30 8.87 -10.70
N VAL A 345 17.51 8.50 -11.97
CA VAL A 345 18.15 9.38 -12.96
C VAL A 345 17.23 10.54 -13.33
N THR A 346 15.96 10.23 -13.57
CA THR A 346 14.95 11.24 -13.89
C THR A 346 14.27 11.80 -12.63
N MET A 347 14.56 11.25 -11.45
CA MET A 347 13.87 11.55 -10.19
C MET A 347 12.35 11.50 -10.34
N CYS A 348 11.86 10.38 -10.86
CA CYS A 348 10.44 10.16 -11.09
C CYS A 348 9.99 8.83 -10.51
N MET A 349 8.74 8.77 -10.13
CA MET A 349 8.02 7.53 -9.92
C MET A 349 6.87 7.42 -10.90
N SER A 350 6.61 6.22 -11.44
CA SER A 350 5.61 6.04 -12.49
C SER A 350 4.79 4.77 -12.31
N ILE A 351 3.58 4.84 -12.84
CA ILE A 351 2.68 3.69 -12.93
C ILE A 351 3.05 2.92 -14.19
N PRO A 352 3.24 1.59 -14.13
CA PRO A 352 3.45 0.77 -15.32
C PRO A 352 2.36 1.01 -16.38
N ALA A 353 2.74 1.14 -17.64
CA ALA A 353 1.85 1.58 -18.73
C ALA A 353 0.62 0.67 -18.92
N ASP A 354 0.80 -0.65 -18.78
CA ASP A 354 -0.29 -1.64 -18.82
C ASP A 354 -1.32 -1.40 -17.72
N LYS A 355 -0.85 -1.06 -16.52
CA LYS A 355 -1.70 -0.78 -15.36
C LYS A 355 -2.41 0.56 -15.48
N LEU A 356 -1.73 1.56 -16.01
CA LEU A 356 -2.36 2.86 -16.28
C LEU A 356 -3.49 2.69 -17.28
N THR A 357 -3.28 1.97 -18.39
CA THR A 357 -4.30 1.66 -19.40
C THR A 357 -5.50 0.93 -18.80
N GLU A 358 -5.25 -0.10 -17.97
CA GLU A 358 -6.32 -0.84 -17.26
C GLU A 358 -7.22 0.11 -16.43
N VAL A 359 -6.62 1.06 -15.72
CA VAL A 359 -7.38 2.01 -14.90
C VAL A 359 -8.11 3.05 -15.75
N GLN A 360 -7.49 3.55 -16.81
CA GLN A 360 -8.12 4.48 -17.76
C GLN A 360 -9.37 3.88 -18.40
N GLU A 361 -9.29 2.63 -18.86
CA GLU A 361 -10.42 1.90 -19.43
C GLU A 361 -11.54 1.71 -18.41
N GLU A 362 -11.19 1.28 -17.18
CA GLU A 362 -12.18 1.08 -16.12
C GLU A 362 -12.90 2.37 -15.77
N VAL A 363 -12.18 3.48 -15.56
CA VAL A 363 -12.79 4.78 -15.25
C VAL A 363 -13.68 5.23 -16.40
N SER A 364 -13.29 4.99 -17.66
CA SER A 364 -14.11 5.30 -18.84
C SER A 364 -15.41 4.48 -18.88
N LEU A 365 -15.38 3.22 -18.45
CA LEU A 365 -16.59 2.40 -18.29
C LEU A 365 -17.49 2.93 -17.16
N TRP A 366 -16.90 3.45 -16.09
CA TRP A 366 -17.66 4.03 -14.97
C TRP A 366 -18.40 5.31 -15.37
N MET A 367 -17.92 6.08 -16.32
CA MET A 367 -18.65 7.23 -16.87
C MET A 367 -20.04 6.88 -17.42
N LYS A 368 -20.23 5.65 -17.89
CA LYS A 368 -21.49 5.17 -18.46
C LYS A 368 -22.44 4.59 -17.39
N LYS A 369 -21.97 4.38 -16.15
CA LYS A 369 -22.77 3.78 -15.08
C LYS A 369 -23.63 4.82 -14.39
N SER A 370 -24.91 4.52 -14.22
CA SER A 370 -25.84 5.29 -13.38
C SER A 370 -26.00 4.71 -11.98
N MET A 371 -25.69 3.41 -11.82
CA MET A 371 -25.81 2.65 -10.57
C MET A 371 -24.55 1.80 -10.33
N ALA A 372 -24.21 1.61 -9.06
CA ALA A 372 -23.11 0.73 -8.66
C ALA A 372 -23.47 -0.05 -7.38
N SER A 373 -22.84 -1.21 -7.20
CA SER A 373 -22.87 -1.95 -5.94
C SER A 373 -21.72 -1.50 -5.03
N LYS A 374 -21.89 -1.72 -3.71
CA LYS A 374 -20.85 -1.43 -2.71
C LYS A 374 -19.51 -2.07 -3.10
N ARG A 375 -19.53 -3.37 -3.43
CA ARG A 375 -18.33 -4.10 -3.86
C ARG A 375 -17.66 -3.50 -5.09
N SER A 376 -18.43 -3.12 -6.13
CA SER A 376 -17.85 -2.52 -7.33
C SER A 376 -17.24 -1.14 -7.06
N LEU A 377 -17.84 -0.34 -6.19
CA LEU A 377 -17.31 0.97 -5.81
C LEU A 377 -16.03 0.83 -4.96
N GLN A 378 -15.97 -0.15 -4.06
CA GLN A 378 -14.75 -0.49 -3.31
C GLN A 378 -13.60 -0.89 -4.23
N GLN A 379 -13.88 -1.69 -5.27
CA GLN A 379 -12.88 -2.08 -6.27
C GLN A 379 -12.34 -0.88 -7.06
N LEU A 380 -13.22 0.02 -7.51
CA LEU A 380 -12.79 1.26 -8.17
C LEU A 380 -11.93 2.11 -7.24
N LEU A 381 -12.39 2.35 -6.00
CA LEU A 381 -11.65 3.12 -5.01
C LEU A 381 -10.27 2.53 -4.74
N GLY A 382 -10.16 1.21 -4.60
CA GLY A 382 -8.86 0.54 -4.41
C GLY A 382 -7.87 0.83 -5.55
N LYS A 383 -8.34 0.79 -6.81
CA LYS A 383 -7.52 1.14 -7.97
C LYS A 383 -7.15 2.62 -8.00
N LEU A 384 -8.10 3.50 -7.71
CA LEU A 384 -7.83 4.95 -7.66
C LEU A 384 -6.88 5.32 -6.52
N PHE A 385 -6.98 4.68 -5.34
CA PHE A 385 -6.02 4.85 -4.25
C PHE A 385 -4.61 4.42 -4.63
N TRP A 386 -4.50 3.35 -5.41
CA TRP A 386 -3.20 2.92 -5.90
C TRP A 386 -2.61 3.92 -6.90
N VAL A 387 -3.40 4.38 -7.88
CA VAL A 387 -2.99 5.42 -8.85
C VAL A 387 -2.65 6.73 -8.14
N SER A 388 -3.39 7.09 -7.09
CA SER A 388 -3.19 8.34 -6.36
C SER A 388 -1.80 8.48 -5.72
N ARG A 389 -1.04 7.38 -5.61
CA ARG A 389 0.36 7.41 -5.16
C ARG A 389 1.28 8.13 -6.14
N CYS A 390 0.93 8.13 -7.44
CA CYS A 390 1.65 8.86 -8.49
C CYS A 390 0.89 10.10 -8.97
N VAL A 391 -0.25 10.45 -8.36
CA VAL A 391 -1.03 11.63 -8.71
C VAL A 391 -1.15 12.50 -7.47
N ARG A 392 -0.28 13.48 -7.39
CA ARG A 392 -0.28 14.43 -6.28
C ARG A 392 -1.64 15.15 -6.19
N PHE A 393 -2.09 15.43 -4.98
CA PHE A 393 -3.37 16.12 -4.70
C PHE A 393 -4.65 15.41 -5.16
N SER A 394 -4.57 14.17 -5.63
CA SER A 394 -5.74 13.45 -6.14
C SER A 394 -6.77 13.06 -5.07
N ARG A 395 -6.40 13.14 -3.79
CA ARG A 395 -7.30 12.81 -2.66
C ARG A 395 -8.54 13.68 -2.62
N ALA A 396 -8.42 14.95 -3.05
CA ALA A 396 -9.56 15.87 -3.17
C ALA A 396 -10.68 15.35 -4.08
N PHE A 397 -10.35 14.46 -5.03
CA PHE A 397 -11.28 13.87 -5.99
C PHE A 397 -11.71 12.43 -5.63
N MET A 398 -11.51 12.04 -4.39
CA MET A 398 -11.96 10.76 -3.85
C MET A 398 -13.02 10.93 -2.76
N GLY A 399 -13.14 12.13 -2.21
CA GLY A 399 -14.02 12.42 -1.08
C GLY A 399 -15.49 12.07 -1.35
N ARG A 400 -16.03 12.43 -2.52
CA ARG A 400 -17.43 12.17 -2.89
C ARG A 400 -17.68 10.69 -3.20
N LEU A 401 -16.67 9.97 -3.70
CA LEU A 401 -16.71 8.51 -3.87
C LEU A 401 -16.77 7.81 -2.51
N LEU A 402 -15.98 8.28 -1.54
CA LEU A 402 -15.98 7.75 -0.17
C LEU A 402 -17.31 8.05 0.54
N THR A 403 -17.86 9.25 0.38
CA THR A 403 -19.19 9.60 0.91
C THR A 403 -20.27 8.68 0.33
N GLN A 404 -20.23 8.41 -0.98
CA GLN A 404 -21.14 7.45 -1.61
C GLN A 404 -21.00 6.05 -1.00
N LEU A 405 -19.76 5.59 -0.74
CA LEU A 405 -19.52 4.29 -0.11
C LEU A 405 -20.03 4.24 1.32
N GLN A 406 -19.90 5.33 2.09
CA GLN A 406 -20.45 5.45 3.45
C GLN A 406 -21.98 5.30 3.45
N HIS A 407 -22.68 5.92 2.50
CA HIS A 407 -24.14 5.76 2.35
C HIS A 407 -24.55 4.30 2.02
N MET A 408 -23.61 3.51 1.49
CA MET A 408 -23.82 2.08 1.18
C MET A 408 -23.38 1.15 2.30
N HIS A 409 -22.93 1.66 3.46
CA HIS A 409 -22.29 0.88 4.52
C HIS A 409 -23.14 -0.31 4.99
N THR A 410 -24.45 -0.09 5.25
CA THR A 410 -25.39 -1.12 5.73
C THR A 410 -25.99 -1.98 4.62
N MET A 411 -25.68 -1.67 3.35
CA MET A 411 -26.27 -2.41 2.22
C MET A 411 -25.49 -3.70 1.95
N PRO A 412 -26.18 -4.77 1.49
CA PRO A 412 -25.53 -5.96 0.95
C PRO A 412 -24.57 -5.61 -0.19
N ASP A 413 -23.45 -6.29 -0.28
CA ASP A 413 -22.36 -5.96 -1.19
C ASP A 413 -22.76 -5.89 -2.68
N ASN A 414 -23.71 -6.71 -3.10
CA ASN A 414 -24.17 -6.80 -4.49
C ASN A 414 -25.39 -5.90 -4.80
N LYS A 415 -26.04 -5.30 -3.78
CA LYS A 415 -27.18 -4.41 -4.01
C LYS A 415 -26.70 -3.11 -4.66
N LYS A 416 -27.38 -2.71 -5.75
CA LYS A 416 -27.02 -1.50 -6.51
C LYS A 416 -27.73 -0.27 -5.94
N MET A 417 -27.02 0.85 -5.93
CA MET A 417 -27.50 2.18 -5.57
C MET A 417 -27.19 3.17 -6.68
N LYS A 418 -28.05 4.18 -6.88
CA LYS A 418 -27.81 5.26 -7.83
C LYS A 418 -26.61 6.09 -7.39
N LEU A 419 -25.71 6.39 -8.33
CA LEU A 419 -24.58 7.25 -8.08
C LEU A 419 -25.03 8.70 -7.93
N SER A 420 -24.59 9.36 -6.85
CA SER A 420 -24.84 10.78 -6.62
C SER A 420 -24.18 11.64 -7.69
N THR A 421 -24.68 12.86 -7.88
CA THR A 421 -24.08 13.83 -8.82
C THR A 421 -22.62 14.08 -8.46
N GLY A 422 -22.30 14.27 -7.17
CA GLY A 422 -20.92 14.47 -6.71
C GLY A 422 -20.00 13.28 -7.00
N CYS A 423 -20.50 12.05 -6.79
CA CYS A 423 -19.73 10.86 -7.13
C CYS A 423 -19.41 10.79 -8.63
N ARG A 424 -20.39 11.09 -9.50
CA ARG A 424 -20.18 11.14 -10.95
C ARG A 424 -19.22 12.24 -11.38
N GLN A 425 -19.23 13.40 -10.70
CA GLN A 425 -18.27 14.47 -10.94
C GLN A 425 -16.83 14.05 -10.60
N ASP A 426 -16.61 13.31 -9.51
CA ASP A 426 -15.29 12.78 -9.19
C ASP A 426 -14.81 11.77 -10.25
N ILE A 427 -15.70 10.86 -10.69
CA ILE A 427 -15.39 9.93 -11.78
C ILE A 427 -15.05 10.68 -13.06
N ALA A 428 -15.80 11.74 -13.39
CA ALA A 428 -15.55 12.58 -14.56
C ALA A 428 -14.19 13.28 -14.49
N TRP A 429 -13.81 13.78 -13.31
CA TRP A 429 -12.48 14.36 -13.10
C TRP A 429 -11.39 13.33 -13.35
N TRP A 430 -11.49 12.14 -12.74
CA TRP A 430 -10.53 11.06 -12.96
C TRP A 430 -10.42 10.66 -14.43
N ASN A 431 -11.56 10.54 -15.15
CA ASN A 431 -11.56 10.23 -16.57
C ASN A 431 -10.90 11.31 -17.41
N ARG A 432 -11.15 12.59 -17.13
CA ARG A 432 -10.55 13.73 -17.81
C ARG A 432 -9.04 13.80 -17.54
N TYR A 433 -8.63 13.63 -16.27
CA TYR A 433 -7.24 13.72 -15.86
C TYR A 433 -6.40 12.56 -16.41
N LEU A 434 -6.83 11.32 -16.21
CA LEU A 434 -6.06 10.13 -16.60
C LEU A 434 -5.81 10.06 -18.12
N ARG A 435 -6.65 10.63 -18.95
CA ARG A 435 -6.42 10.72 -20.41
C ARG A 435 -5.20 11.59 -20.78
N ARG A 436 -4.80 12.51 -19.90
CA ARG A 436 -3.67 13.43 -20.10
C ARG A 436 -2.47 13.07 -19.24
N PHE A 437 -2.69 12.23 -18.24
CA PHE A 437 -1.65 11.82 -17.31
C PHE A 437 -0.75 10.77 -17.97
N ASN A 438 0.55 11.05 -17.96
CA ASN A 438 1.56 10.16 -18.54
C ASN A 438 2.03 9.04 -17.57
N GLY A 439 1.36 8.88 -16.43
CA GLY A 439 1.70 7.87 -15.42
C GLY A 439 2.86 8.26 -14.51
N THR A 440 3.44 9.45 -14.66
CA THR A 440 4.69 9.83 -13.97
C THR A 440 4.49 10.99 -13.02
N GLU A 441 5.02 10.86 -11.79
CA GLU A 441 5.18 11.94 -10.81
C GLU A 441 6.66 12.28 -10.64
N ILE A 442 7.01 13.57 -10.65
CA ILE A 442 8.37 14.05 -10.37
C ILE A 442 8.59 14.06 -8.86
N LEU A 443 9.72 13.51 -8.42
CA LEU A 443 10.14 13.51 -7.03
C LEU A 443 10.91 14.81 -6.73
N TYR A 444 10.41 15.55 -5.77
CA TYR A 444 11.06 16.77 -5.28
C TYR A 444 11.61 16.54 -3.87
N PRO A 445 12.69 17.23 -3.49
CA PRO A 445 13.13 17.26 -2.11
C PRO A 445 11.99 17.62 -1.16
N THR A 446 11.94 16.98 -0.01
CA THR A 446 10.82 17.12 0.94
C THR A 446 10.89 18.40 1.79
N ASP A 447 12.04 19.05 1.84
CA ASP A 447 12.23 20.24 2.68
C ASP A 447 12.18 21.51 1.82
N PRO A 448 11.01 22.17 1.75
CA PRO A 448 10.94 23.50 1.17
C PRO A 448 11.83 24.44 1.99
N LEU A 449 12.52 25.34 1.31
CA LEU A 449 13.33 26.36 1.97
C LEU A 449 12.47 27.11 2.98
N MET A 450 12.88 27.12 4.25
CA MET A 450 12.20 27.86 5.34
C MET A 450 12.65 29.32 5.35
N LEU A 451 12.64 29.96 4.19
CA LEU A 451 13.01 31.37 3.99
C LEU A 451 11.76 32.25 3.97
N THR A 452 11.93 33.51 4.39
CA THR A 452 10.91 34.54 4.27
C THR A 452 10.66 34.92 2.82
N LEU A 453 9.57 35.65 2.54
CA LEU A 453 9.27 36.12 1.18
C LEU A 453 10.44 36.91 0.60
N THR A 454 10.98 37.87 1.34
CA THR A 454 12.13 38.68 0.91
C THR A 454 13.35 37.82 0.57
N GLN A 455 13.69 36.89 1.47
CA GLN A 455 14.82 35.99 1.23
C GLN A 455 14.63 35.09 0.01
N LEU A 456 13.40 34.61 -0.23
CA LEU A 456 13.11 33.77 -1.42
C LEU A 456 13.18 34.57 -2.72
N LEU A 457 12.78 35.84 -2.70
CA LEU A 457 12.86 36.74 -3.87
C LEU A 457 14.31 37.01 -4.29
N ASP A 458 15.26 36.90 -3.37
CA ASP A 458 16.71 37.06 -3.64
C ASP A 458 17.36 35.77 -4.16
N THR A 459 16.57 34.71 -4.34
CA THR A 459 17.03 33.42 -4.87
C THR A 459 16.47 33.17 -6.28
N SER A 460 16.89 32.03 -6.88
CA SER A 460 16.27 31.52 -8.12
C SER A 460 14.94 30.80 -7.90
N ALA A 461 14.38 30.84 -6.69
CA ALA A 461 13.09 30.22 -6.36
C ALA A 461 11.95 30.82 -7.16
N LYS A 462 11.00 29.99 -7.57
CA LYS A 462 9.76 30.47 -8.18
C LYS A 462 8.79 30.91 -7.12
N VAL A 463 8.51 32.21 -7.08
CA VAL A 463 7.69 32.86 -6.06
C VAL A 463 6.49 33.53 -6.72
N ASN A 464 5.29 33.17 -6.30
CA ASN A 464 4.03 33.83 -6.68
C ASN A 464 3.40 34.48 -5.45
N CYS A 465 3.08 35.75 -5.54
CA CYS A 465 2.40 36.48 -4.48
C CYS A 465 1.11 37.08 -5.04
N GLY A 466 0.01 36.89 -4.33
CA GLY A 466 -1.29 37.40 -4.72
C GLY A 466 -2.03 38.03 -3.54
N ASP A 467 -2.98 38.89 -3.88
CA ASP A 467 -3.87 39.57 -2.93
C ASP A 467 -5.21 39.88 -3.57
N ALA A 468 -6.29 39.90 -2.78
CA ALA A 468 -7.60 40.31 -3.21
C ALA A 468 -8.20 41.38 -2.29
N GLN A 469 -8.86 42.33 -2.91
CA GLN A 469 -9.68 43.33 -2.28
C GLN A 469 -11.17 43.13 -2.63
N PRO A 470 -12.12 43.75 -1.96
CA PRO A 470 -13.53 43.57 -2.29
C PRO A 470 -13.86 43.79 -3.78
N GLN A 471 -13.19 44.72 -4.44
CA GLN A 471 -13.48 45.12 -5.81
C GLN A 471 -12.56 44.56 -6.89
N GLY A 472 -11.45 43.96 -6.52
CA GLY A 472 -10.50 43.43 -7.50
C GLY A 472 -9.41 42.58 -6.87
N GLY A 473 -8.55 42.03 -7.73
CA GLY A 473 -7.42 41.21 -7.31
C GLY A 473 -6.24 41.37 -8.24
N GLY A 474 -5.10 40.94 -7.75
CA GLY A 474 -3.87 40.97 -8.52
C GLY A 474 -2.77 40.11 -7.90
N ALA A 475 -1.78 39.80 -8.72
CA ALA A 475 -0.63 39.04 -8.29
C ALA A 475 0.59 39.35 -9.14
N TYR A 476 1.76 38.94 -8.64
CA TYR A 476 2.99 38.99 -9.42
C TYR A 476 3.77 37.66 -9.35
N TYR A 477 4.52 37.41 -10.40
CA TYR A 477 5.45 36.30 -10.52
C TYR A 477 6.66 36.71 -11.37
N GLY A 478 7.85 36.64 -10.84
CA GLY A 478 9.07 37.06 -11.54
C GLY A 478 8.97 38.48 -12.09
N SER A 479 9.13 38.64 -13.40
CA SER A 479 9.03 39.92 -14.10
C SER A 479 7.64 40.26 -14.62
N GLU A 480 6.60 39.56 -14.18
CA GLU A 480 5.23 39.75 -14.66
C GLU A 480 4.28 40.07 -13.48
N TYR A 481 3.19 40.75 -13.79
CA TYR A 481 2.07 40.94 -12.87
C TYR A 481 0.75 40.95 -13.66
N TRP A 482 -0.34 40.62 -12.96
CA TRP A 482 -1.69 40.91 -13.45
C TRP A 482 -2.47 41.65 -12.36
N SER A 483 -3.42 42.48 -12.80
CA SER A 483 -4.36 43.20 -11.97
C SER A 483 -5.66 43.38 -12.69
N ARG A 484 -6.79 43.21 -11.99
CA ARG A 484 -8.10 43.32 -12.57
C ARG A 484 -9.19 43.59 -11.55
N LYS A 485 -10.22 44.43 -11.95
CA LYS A 485 -11.49 44.48 -11.23
C LYS A 485 -12.24 43.15 -11.37
N PHE A 486 -12.91 42.76 -10.33
CA PHE A 486 -13.72 41.54 -10.36
C PHE A 486 -15.00 41.76 -11.20
N PRO A 487 -15.52 40.71 -11.85
CA PRO A 487 -16.81 40.76 -12.49
C PRO A 487 -17.95 40.89 -11.46
N ASP A 488 -19.13 41.38 -11.93
CA ASP A 488 -20.25 41.73 -11.04
C ASP A 488 -20.64 40.62 -10.07
N TRP A 489 -20.59 39.37 -10.49
CA TRP A 489 -20.93 38.24 -9.63
C TRP A 489 -19.92 38.00 -8.47
N LEU A 490 -18.66 38.39 -8.64
CA LEU A 490 -17.63 38.36 -7.56
C LEU A 490 -17.71 39.63 -6.69
N LEU A 491 -18.35 40.68 -7.14
CA LEU A 491 -18.57 41.89 -6.36
C LEU A 491 -19.69 41.73 -5.33
N ASP A 492 -20.52 40.68 -5.42
CA ASP A 492 -21.55 40.36 -4.41
C ASP A 492 -20.95 40.33 -3.00
N GLU A 493 -21.58 41.07 -2.09
CA GLU A 493 -21.18 41.18 -0.69
C GLU A 493 -21.29 39.83 0.08
N ASN A 494 -22.12 38.91 -0.42
CA ASN A 494 -22.26 37.56 0.13
C ASN A 494 -21.09 36.64 -0.24
N ILE A 495 -20.15 37.08 -1.08
CA ILE A 495 -18.95 36.32 -1.40
C ILE A 495 -17.83 36.74 -0.44
N PRO A 496 -17.43 35.83 0.49
CA PRO A 496 -16.41 36.14 1.47
C PRO A 496 -15.05 36.44 0.81
N ILE A 497 -14.24 37.29 1.45
CA ILE A 497 -12.95 37.70 0.93
C ILE A 497 -12.01 36.51 0.67
N HIS A 498 -12.03 35.47 1.50
CA HIS A 498 -11.20 34.30 1.29
C HIS A 498 -11.51 33.53 -0.02
N VAL A 499 -12.74 33.63 -0.54
CA VAL A 499 -13.08 33.08 -1.86
C VAL A 499 -12.43 33.93 -2.95
N LYS A 500 -12.43 35.26 -2.80
CA LYS A 500 -11.79 36.19 -3.72
C LYS A 500 -10.26 36.02 -3.73
N GLU A 501 -9.67 35.85 -2.56
CA GLU A 501 -8.25 35.51 -2.39
C GLU A 501 -7.86 34.20 -3.09
N PHE A 502 -8.66 33.16 -2.88
CA PHE A 502 -8.40 31.88 -3.57
C PHE A 502 -8.52 32.02 -5.08
N TRP A 503 -9.45 32.87 -5.54
CA TRP A 503 -9.59 33.15 -6.96
C TRP A 503 -8.33 33.75 -7.56
N VAL A 504 -7.67 34.66 -6.84
CA VAL A 504 -6.39 35.25 -7.26
C VAL A 504 -5.31 34.17 -7.41
N VAL A 505 -5.21 33.24 -6.47
CA VAL A 505 -4.29 32.11 -6.56
C VAL A 505 -4.59 31.24 -7.79
N LEU A 506 -5.87 30.97 -8.05
CA LEU A 506 -6.30 30.19 -9.19
C LEU A 506 -5.95 30.85 -10.53
N VAL A 507 -6.25 32.14 -10.69
CA VAL A 507 -5.92 32.92 -11.90
C VAL A 507 -4.43 32.93 -12.16
N SER A 508 -3.63 33.15 -11.11
CA SER A 508 -2.16 33.09 -11.20
C SER A 508 -1.65 31.75 -11.71
N ALA A 509 -2.21 30.64 -11.21
CA ALA A 509 -1.86 29.30 -11.69
C ALA A 509 -2.30 29.06 -13.16
N TRP A 510 -3.41 29.62 -13.57
CA TRP A 510 -3.86 29.58 -14.97
C TRP A 510 -2.89 30.34 -15.88
N LEU A 511 -2.50 31.55 -15.51
CA LEU A 511 -1.61 32.38 -16.30
C LEU A 511 -0.21 31.78 -16.39
N TRP A 512 0.39 31.49 -15.26
CA TRP A 512 1.81 31.16 -15.19
C TRP A 512 2.15 29.68 -14.94
N GLY A 513 1.16 28.83 -14.69
CA GLY A 513 1.40 27.43 -14.39
C GLY A 513 2.20 26.67 -15.47
N HIS A 514 2.16 27.13 -16.73
CA HIS A 514 2.96 26.56 -17.80
C HIS A 514 4.46 26.88 -17.65
N LEU A 515 4.81 28.00 -17.02
CA LEU A 515 6.18 28.40 -16.70
C LEU A 515 6.71 27.67 -15.46
N TRP A 516 5.82 27.08 -14.67
CA TRP A 516 6.13 26.40 -13.41
C TRP A 516 6.41 24.91 -13.58
N LYS A 517 6.24 24.37 -14.78
CA LYS A 517 6.41 22.95 -15.06
C LYS A 517 7.74 22.42 -14.53
N GLY A 518 7.66 21.28 -13.83
CA GLY A 518 8.86 20.61 -13.27
C GLY A 518 9.52 21.34 -12.11
N SER A 519 8.84 22.29 -11.44
CA SER A 519 9.42 23.08 -10.38
C SER A 519 8.58 23.11 -9.11
N MET A 520 9.21 23.41 -7.98
CA MET A 520 8.51 23.90 -6.79
C MET A 520 8.23 25.38 -6.94
N VAL A 521 7.03 25.81 -6.50
CA VAL A 521 6.58 27.20 -6.57
C VAL A 521 6.04 27.61 -5.22
N TYR A 522 6.64 28.61 -4.62
CA TYR A 522 6.17 29.22 -3.38
C TYR A 522 5.00 30.14 -3.69
N VAL A 523 3.84 29.84 -3.13
CA VAL A 523 2.60 30.61 -3.30
C VAL A 523 2.28 31.29 -1.98
N PHE A 524 2.45 32.61 -1.96
CA PHE A 524 2.18 33.44 -0.82
C PHE A 524 0.78 34.06 -0.89
N CYS A 525 0.05 33.96 0.20
CA CYS A 525 -1.24 34.59 0.42
C CYS A 525 -1.32 35.05 1.87
N ASP A 526 -1.90 36.20 2.15
CA ASP A 526 -2.05 36.73 3.51
C ASP A 526 -3.32 36.23 4.23
N ASN A 527 -4.14 35.44 3.52
CA ASN A 527 -5.35 34.84 4.07
C ASN A 527 -5.10 33.43 4.58
N LYS A 528 -5.09 33.29 5.92
CA LYS A 528 -4.87 32.00 6.59
C LYS A 528 -5.85 30.91 6.15
N ALA A 529 -7.12 31.25 5.92
CA ALA A 529 -8.12 30.25 5.52
C ALA A 529 -7.82 29.67 4.13
N VAL A 530 -7.31 30.49 3.20
CA VAL A 530 -6.89 30.04 1.86
C VAL A 530 -5.69 29.11 1.97
N VAL A 531 -4.64 29.53 2.70
CA VAL A 531 -3.43 28.71 2.87
C VAL A 531 -3.78 27.35 3.52
N GLU A 532 -4.61 27.34 4.56
CA GLU A 532 -5.02 26.09 5.22
C GLU A 532 -5.84 25.17 4.29
N VAL A 533 -6.70 25.71 3.45
CA VAL A 533 -7.47 24.90 2.49
C VAL A 533 -6.58 24.30 1.42
N LEU A 534 -5.64 25.10 0.91
CA LEU A 534 -4.70 24.65 -0.12
C LEU A 534 -3.70 23.60 0.42
N ASP A 535 -3.26 23.75 1.67
CA ASP A 535 -2.31 22.83 2.28
C ASP A 535 -2.96 21.51 2.74
N LYS A 536 -4.14 21.61 3.38
CA LYS A 536 -4.87 20.44 3.92
C LYS A 536 -5.81 19.77 2.93
N GLU A 537 -6.10 20.37 1.78
CA GLU A 537 -7.07 19.90 0.77
C GLU A 537 -8.48 19.62 1.33
N LYS A 538 -8.89 20.33 2.38
CA LYS A 538 -10.16 20.10 3.10
C LYS A 538 -10.97 21.39 3.27
N PRO A 539 -11.58 21.91 2.20
CA PRO A 539 -12.44 23.09 2.30
C PRO A 539 -13.75 22.74 3.02
N LYS A 540 -14.24 23.67 3.83
CA LYS A 540 -15.57 23.58 4.46
C LYS A 540 -16.66 24.24 3.60
N ASP A 541 -16.30 25.24 2.83
CA ASP A 541 -17.18 25.98 1.92
C ASP A 541 -17.22 25.31 0.55
N THR A 542 -18.40 25.16 -0.04
CA THR A 542 -18.61 24.52 -1.35
C THR A 542 -17.89 25.28 -2.48
N ARG A 543 -17.86 26.61 -2.42
CA ARG A 543 -17.17 27.44 -3.41
C ARG A 543 -15.66 27.24 -3.33
N MET A 544 -15.11 27.21 -2.12
CA MET A 544 -13.71 26.89 -1.92
C MET A 544 -13.36 25.47 -2.42
N GLN A 545 -14.30 24.53 -2.30
CA GLN A 545 -14.12 23.18 -2.83
C GLN A 545 -14.04 23.16 -4.36
N GLU A 546 -14.85 23.95 -5.04
CA GLU A 546 -14.81 24.05 -6.49
C GLU A 546 -13.52 24.73 -6.98
N LEU A 547 -13.11 25.83 -6.33
CA LEU A 547 -11.85 26.49 -6.64
C LEU A 547 -10.64 25.58 -6.40
N LEU A 548 -10.63 24.84 -5.30
CA LEU A 548 -9.58 23.89 -5.00
C LEU A 548 -9.46 22.80 -6.10
N ARG A 549 -10.59 22.30 -6.57
CA ARG A 549 -10.62 21.28 -7.64
C ARG A 549 -10.04 21.80 -8.93
N GLU A 550 -10.41 23.02 -9.31
CA GLU A 550 -9.87 23.66 -10.52
C GLU A 550 -8.36 23.93 -10.36
N TYR A 551 -7.95 24.48 -9.22
CA TYR A 551 -6.54 24.71 -8.92
C TYR A 551 -5.70 23.42 -8.98
N LEU A 552 -6.14 22.36 -8.31
CA LEU A 552 -5.44 21.08 -8.31
C LEU A 552 -5.43 20.42 -9.70
N TYR A 553 -6.47 20.63 -10.51
CA TYR A 553 -6.45 20.19 -11.90
C TYR A 553 -5.34 20.88 -12.70
N ILE A 554 -5.16 22.19 -12.49
CA ILE A 554 -4.06 22.95 -13.13
C ILE A 554 -2.71 22.43 -12.64
N VAL A 555 -2.53 22.29 -11.35
CA VAL A 555 -1.30 21.73 -10.73
C VAL A 555 -0.94 20.40 -11.36
N CYS A 556 -1.88 19.46 -11.40
CA CYS A 556 -1.65 18.12 -11.94
C CYS A 556 -1.37 18.14 -13.45
N THR A 557 -2.09 18.95 -14.22
CA THR A 557 -1.94 18.99 -15.70
C THR A 557 -0.73 19.77 -16.17
N ARG A 558 -0.30 20.77 -15.39
CA ARG A 558 0.90 21.59 -15.68
C ARG A 558 2.18 20.97 -15.09
N GLY A 559 2.05 20.10 -14.09
CA GLY A 559 3.16 19.34 -13.51
C GLY A 559 4.13 20.21 -12.69
N PHE A 560 3.60 21.00 -11.75
CA PHE A 560 4.39 21.74 -10.77
C PHE A 560 3.98 21.39 -9.34
N THR A 561 4.82 21.78 -8.36
CA THR A 561 4.57 21.53 -6.93
C THR A 561 4.39 22.84 -6.20
N PRO A 562 3.18 23.22 -5.79
CA PRO A 562 2.98 24.41 -4.98
C PRO A 562 3.39 24.17 -3.52
N ILE A 563 3.99 25.19 -2.91
CA ILE A 563 4.31 25.30 -1.50
C ILE A 563 3.59 26.53 -0.98
N PHE A 564 2.57 26.34 -0.17
CA PHE A 564 1.74 27.44 0.32
C PHE A 564 2.36 28.07 1.57
N ARG A 565 2.38 29.40 1.61
CA ARG A 565 2.94 30.17 2.71
C ARG A 565 2.01 31.32 3.09
N LEU A 566 1.76 31.44 4.40
CA LEU A 566 1.12 32.63 4.95
C LEU A 566 2.15 33.74 5.00
N VAL A 567 1.79 34.92 4.51
CA VAL A 567 2.61 36.12 4.55
C VAL A 567 1.88 37.22 5.36
N GLY A 568 2.63 38.04 6.05
CA GLY A 568 2.05 39.20 6.73
C GLY A 568 1.66 40.28 5.72
N THR A 569 0.55 41.01 5.94
CA THR A 569 0.06 42.04 5.02
C THR A 569 1.14 43.09 4.71
N LYS A 570 2.00 43.44 5.66
CA LYS A 570 3.13 44.35 5.45
C LYS A 570 4.20 43.79 4.51
N GLU A 571 4.43 42.51 4.53
CA GLU A 571 5.39 41.84 3.63
C GLU A 571 4.79 41.64 2.23
N ASN A 572 3.44 41.57 2.12
CA ASN A 572 2.72 41.41 0.87
C ASN A 572 2.34 42.76 0.21
N GLU A 573 2.97 43.87 0.61
CA GLU A 573 2.58 45.22 0.18
C GLU A 573 2.52 45.43 -1.33
N VAL A 574 3.37 44.71 -2.09
CA VAL A 574 3.39 44.79 -3.57
C VAL A 574 2.13 44.18 -4.15
N ALA A 575 1.72 43.00 -3.68
CA ALA A 575 0.51 42.36 -4.13
C ALA A 575 -0.76 43.12 -3.69
N ASP A 576 -0.76 43.66 -2.46
CA ASP A 576 -1.83 44.52 -1.95
C ASP A 576 -2.00 45.79 -2.80
N PHE A 577 -0.89 46.44 -3.18
CA PHE A 577 -0.96 47.59 -4.07
C PHE A 577 -1.52 47.24 -5.46
N ILE A 578 -1.06 46.13 -6.03
CA ILE A 578 -1.53 45.66 -7.35
C ILE A 578 -3.02 45.28 -7.29
N SER A 579 -3.51 44.69 -6.18
CA SER A 579 -4.93 44.29 -6.03
C SER A 579 -5.89 45.47 -5.94
N ARG A 580 -5.42 46.63 -5.45
CA ARG A 580 -6.19 47.89 -5.32
C ARG A 580 -6.16 48.77 -6.54
N ASN A 581 -5.10 48.67 -7.35
CA ASN A 581 -4.86 49.53 -8.50
C ASN A 581 -4.92 48.73 -9.79
N HIS A 582 -5.72 49.20 -10.74
CA HIS A 582 -5.91 48.52 -12.02
C HIS A 582 -5.43 49.34 -13.20
N ASP A 583 -4.84 50.50 -12.94
CA ASP A 583 -4.18 51.38 -13.89
C ASP A 583 -2.68 51.02 -13.99
N GLN A 584 -2.24 50.59 -15.14
CA GLN A 584 -0.86 50.17 -15.40
C GLN A 584 0.15 51.31 -15.17
N HIS A 585 -0.22 52.57 -15.43
CA HIS A 585 0.66 53.72 -15.20
C HIS A 585 0.88 53.97 -13.70
N GLN A 586 -0.17 53.83 -12.89
CA GLN A 586 -0.05 53.96 -11.45
C GLN A 586 0.80 52.83 -10.84
N ILE A 587 0.64 51.60 -11.30
CA ILE A 587 1.42 50.45 -10.87
C ILE A 587 2.91 50.62 -11.27
N ALA A 588 3.17 51.06 -12.51
CA ALA A 588 4.54 51.37 -12.92
C ALA A 588 5.20 52.47 -12.09
N ALA A 589 4.46 53.56 -11.82
CA ALA A 589 4.92 54.66 -10.98
C ALA A 589 5.22 54.17 -9.54
N TYR A 590 4.42 53.28 -8.98
CA TYR A 590 4.66 52.68 -7.68
C TYR A 590 5.96 51.86 -7.67
N PHE A 591 6.22 51.01 -8.68
CA PHE A 591 7.47 50.26 -8.78
C PHE A 591 8.67 51.20 -8.82
N MET A 592 8.62 52.24 -9.64
CA MET A 592 9.69 53.23 -9.75
C MET A 592 9.93 53.97 -8.39
N SER A 593 8.85 54.44 -7.74
CA SER A 593 8.97 55.19 -6.49
C SER A 593 9.53 54.37 -5.34
N ARG A 594 9.39 53.06 -5.36
CA ARG A 594 9.89 52.12 -4.36
C ARG A 594 11.22 51.45 -4.74
N GLY A 595 11.79 51.79 -5.92
CA GLY A 595 13.01 51.13 -6.42
C GLY A 595 12.85 49.66 -6.66
N LEU A 596 11.62 49.19 -6.93
CA LEU A 596 11.31 47.79 -7.20
C LEU A 596 11.61 47.45 -8.66
N PRO A 597 11.93 46.18 -8.99
CA PRO A 597 12.08 45.73 -10.37
C PRO A 597 10.79 45.99 -11.17
N MET A 598 10.96 46.57 -12.36
CA MET A 598 9.82 46.76 -13.28
C MET A 598 9.26 45.43 -13.74
N ARG A 599 7.93 45.33 -13.75
CA ARG A 599 7.23 44.14 -14.19
C ARG A 599 6.31 44.44 -15.36
N THR A 600 6.20 43.46 -16.26
CA THR A 600 5.33 43.52 -17.44
C THR A 600 3.91 43.10 -17.07
N TYR A 601 2.93 43.83 -17.56
CA TYR A 601 1.51 43.48 -17.39
C TYR A 601 1.12 42.27 -18.22
N THR A 602 0.54 41.26 -17.60
CA THR A 602 -0.04 40.08 -18.23
C THR A 602 -1.56 40.14 -18.10
N PRO A 603 -2.33 40.29 -19.19
CA PRO A 603 -3.77 40.39 -19.07
C PRO A 603 -4.41 39.10 -18.58
N ALA A 604 -5.31 39.20 -17.61
CA ALA A 604 -6.12 38.09 -17.14
C ALA A 604 -7.47 38.05 -17.94
N PRO A 605 -7.66 37.07 -18.84
CA PRO A 605 -8.85 36.98 -19.70
C PRO A 605 -10.16 36.77 -18.94
N ASP A 606 -11.27 37.23 -19.48
CA ASP A 606 -12.61 37.13 -18.87
C ASP A 606 -13.04 35.71 -18.56
N HIS A 607 -12.70 34.74 -19.40
CA HIS A 607 -13.08 33.35 -19.21
C HIS A 607 -12.47 32.73 -17.94
N LEU A 608 -11.38 33.27 -17.38
CA LEU A 608 -10.80 32.83 -16.14
C LEU A 608 -11.63 33.20 -14.90
N PHE A 609 -12.60 34.11 -15.07
CA PHE A 609 -13.52 34.55 -14.04
C PHE A 609 -14.94 34.00 -14.23
N SER A 610 -15.13 33.08 -15.18
CA SER A 610 -16.38 32.35 -15.35
C SER A 610 -16.19 30.91 -14.87
N LEU A 611 -16.73 30.57 -13.69
CA LEU A 611 -16.92 29.19 -13.31
C LEU A 611 -18.04 28.60 -14.17
N GLN A 612 -17.71 28.15 -15.35
CA GLN A 612 -18.59 27.19 -16.02
C GLN A 612 -18.34 25.84 -15.37
N SER A 613 -19.29 25.43 -14.54
CA SER A 613 -19.38 24.10 -13.94
C SER A 613 -19.58 23.01 -15.00
N ASN A 614 -18.62 22.85 -15.88
CA ASN A 614 -18.55 21.76 -16.85
C ASN A 614 -17.73 20.59 -16.28
N TRP A 615 -18.02 20.22 -15.04
CA TRP A 615 -17.46 19.06 -14.38
C TRP A 615 -18.44 17.87 -14.38
#